data_30700a103db43acacee8fae14640633d
#
_entry.id   30700a103db43acacee8fae14640633d
#
_cell.length_a   1.000
_cell.length_b   1.000
_cell.length_c   1.000
_cell.angle_alpha   90.00
_cell.angle_beta   90.00
_cell.angle_gamma   90.00
#
_symmetry.space_group_name_H-M   'P 1'
#
loop_
_entity.id
_entity.type
_entity.pdbx_description
1 polymer ?
#
loop_
_entity_poly.entity_id
_entity_poly.type
_entity_poly.pdbx_seq_one_letter_code
_entity_poly.pdbx_strand_id
1 'polypeptide(L)'
;MDWFAPIDMYCERTHHGIISEPINLATNMGFLIAAVIMWYRAQTIKACRILSIMLASIGIASALHHSFAQTWAALIDVLSIAVFVFTYLFLANRNFLGLSVKHSIIIMILFLPINFISSNYLLDFDFLGDSVGYI
;
A
#
# COMPACT_ATOMS: atom_id res chain seq x y z
N MET A 1 -21.74 10.07 1.52
CA MET A 1 -20.47 9.64 2.12
C MET A 1 -19.80 10.90 2.63
N ASP A 2 -19.51 10.97 3.91
CA ASP A 2 -18.83 12.14 4.49
C ASP A 2 -17.30 11.94 4.36
N TRP A 3 -16.69 12.73 3.49
CA TRP A 3 -15.26 12.65 3.21
C TRP A 3 -14.38 13.09 4.39
N PHE A 4 -14.92 13.93 5.25
CA PHE A 4 -14.21 14.48 6.41
C PHE A 4 -14.59 13.78 7.71
N ALA A 5 -15.38 12.71 7.64
CA ALA A 5 -15.69 11.89 8.80
C ALA A 5 -14.39 11.38 9.44
N PRO A 6 -14.24 11.53 10.77
CA PRO A 6 -13.06 11.03 11.48
C PRO A 6 -13.06 9.50 11.47
N ILE A 7 -11.87 8.93 11.35
CA ILE A 7 -11.62 7.50 11.46
C ILE A 7 -10.75 7.28 12.70
N ASP A 8 -11.19 6.39 13.59
CA ASP A 8 -10.45 5.99 14.78
C ASP A 8 -10.25 4.47 14.75
N MET A 9 -9.15 4.04 14.15
CA MET A 9 -8.81 2.62 13.96
C MET A 9 -7.59 2.19 14.76
N TYR A 10 -6.82 3.14 15.28
CA TYR A 10 -5.53 2.84 15.92
C TYR A 10 -5.53 3.22 17.39
N CYS A 11 -5.06 2.29 18.24
CA CYS A 11 -4.95 2.49 19.71
C CYS A 11 -4.09 3.70 20.09
N GLU A 12 -3.22 4.15 19.19
CA GLU A 12 -2.36 5.30 19.38
C GLU A 12 -3.13 6.62 19.38
N ARG A 13 -4.32 6.65 18.76
CA ARG A 13 -5.15 7.85 18.68
C ARG A 13 -5.94 8.05 19.96
N THR A 14 -5.45 8.92 20.81
CA THR A 14 -6.10 9.27 22.09
C THR A 14 -6.84 10.60 22.05
N HIS A 15 -6.70 11.38 20.99
CA HIS A 15 -7.34 12.70 20.81
C HIS A 15 -7.48 13.05 19.32
N HIS A 16 -8.37 13.98 19.02
CA HIS A 16 -8.54 14.52 17.67
C HIS A 16 -7.54 15.65 17.43
N GLY A 17 -6.51 15.39 16.66
CA GLY A 17 -5.47 16.38 16.32
C GLY A 17 -4.58 15.89 15.20
N ILE A 18 -3.77 16.82 14.65
CA ILE A 18 -2.82 16.53 13.59
C ILE A 18 -1.71 15.70 14.18
N ILE A 19 -1.24 14.95 14.55
CA ILE A 19 -0.16 14.17 15.17
C ILE A 19 -0.73 13.32 16.32
N SER A 20 -1.93 12.80 16.10
CA SER A 20 -2.54 11.91 17.11
C SER A 20 -2.01 10.48 17.03
N GLU A 21 -1.28 10.14 15.97
CA GLU A 21 -0.64 8.85 15.74
C GLU A 21 0.86 9.03 15.42
N PRO A 22 1.67 9.52 16.39
CA PRO A 22 3.06 9.92 16.14
C PRO A 22 3.97 8.74 15.73
N ILE A 23 3.77 7.54 16.25
CA ILE A 23 4.58 6.36 15.90
C ILE A 23 4.24 5.91 14.48
N ASN A 24 2.95 5.76 14.16
CA ASN A 24 2.51 5.42 12.82
C ASN A 24 3.00 6.45 11.80
N LEU A 25 2.88 7.74 12.11
CA LEU A 25 3.39 8.81 11.27
C LEU A 25 4.91 8.70 11.08
N ALA A 26 5.68 8.46 12.14
CA ALA A 26 7.13 8.35 12.08
C ALA A 26 7.59 7.12 11.27
N THR A 27 6.90 5.98 11.39
CA THR A 27 7.25 4.76 10.64
C THR A 27 7.10 4.93 9.13
N ASN A 28 6.25 5.85 8.67
CA ASN A 28 6.11 6.17 7.24
C ASN A 28 7.38 6.77 6.61
N MET A 29 8.28 7.32 7.44
CA MET A 29 9.61 7.71 6.96
C MET A 29 10.41 6.53 6.38
N GLY A 30 10.14 5.31 6.84
CA GLY A 30 10.73 4.09 6.30
C GLY A 30 10.46 3.92 4.81
N PHE A 31 9.24 4.20 4.35
CA PHE A 31 8.87 4.15 2.92
C PHE A 31 9.65 5.19 2.11
N LEU A 32 9.80 6.41 2.64
CA LEU A 32 10.53 7.48 1.95
C LEU A 32 12.02 7.16 1.86
N ILE A 33 12.63 6.67 2.94
CA ILE A 33 14.03 6.25 2.96
C ILE A 33 14.25 5.10 1.97
N ALA A 34 13.39 4.09 2.00
CA ALA A 34 13.46 2.95 1.07
C ALA A 34 13.31 3.41 -0.39
N ALA A 35 12.39 4.32 -0.66
CA ALA A 35 12.19 4.89 -1.99
C ALA A 35 13.44 5.62 -2.50
N VAL A 36 14.07 6.43 -1.65
CA VAL A 36 15.31 7.15 -1.98
C VAL A 36 16.45 6.17 -2.27
N ILE A 37 16.66 5.17 -1.39
CA ILE A 37 17.70 4.16 -1.59
C ILE A 37 17.46 3.40 -2.88
N MET A 38 16.22 2.98 -3.13
CA MET A 38 15.83 2.25 -4.34
C MET A 38 16.02 3.09 -5.60
N TRP A 39 15.69 4.39 -5.56
CA TRP A 39 15.92 5.33 -6.67
C TRP A 39 17.39 5.41 -7.06
N TYR A 40 18.29 5.56 -6.11
CA TYR A 40 19.72 5.63 -6.38
C TYR A 40 20.28 4.29 -6.86
N ARG A 41 19.80 3.18 -6.32
CA ARG A 41 20.22 1.83 -6.74
C ARG A 41 19.64 1.40 -8.07
N ALA A 42 18.50 1.92 -8.45
CA ALA A 42 17.82 1.58 -9.72
C ALA A 42 18.60 2.01 -10.96
N GLN A 43 19.48 3.00 -10.86
CA GLN A 43 20.29 3.54 -11.96
C GLN A 43 19.45 3.79 -13.22
N THR A 44 19.60 2.93 -14.24
CA THR A 44 18.89 3.04 -15.53
C THR A 44 17.66 2.16 -15.64
N ILE A 45 17.35 1.33 -14.63
CA ILE A 45 16.23 0.39 -14.67
C ILE A 45 14.91 1.15 -14.45
N LYS A 46 14.21 1.45 -15.53
CA LYS A 46 12.97 2.25 -15.51
C LYS A 46 11.90 1.66 -14.57
N ALA A 47 11.72 0.34 -14.58
CA ALA A 47 10.76 -0.34 -13.70
C ALA A 47 11.04 -0.05 -12.21
N CYS A 48 12.29 -0.13 -11.77
CA CYS A 48 12.68 0.16 -10.40
C CYS A 48 12.48 1.64 -10.04
N ARG A 49 12.73 2.56 -10.98
CA ARG A 49 12.46 3.99 -10.75
C ARG A 49 10.98 4.29 -10.58
N ILE A 50 10.12 3.68 -11.42
CA ILE A 50 8.67 3.81 -11.29
C ILE A 50 8.23 3.32 -9.90
N LEU A 51 8.66 2.13 -9.49
CA LEU A 51 8.33 1.57 -8.18
C LEU A 51 8.88 2.43 -7.03
N SER A 52 10.05 3.07 -7.17
CA SER A 52 10.59 3.99 -6.16
C SER A 52 9.69 5.21 -5.98
N ILE A 53 9.20 5.81 -7.07
CA ILE A 53 8.27 6.95 -7.00
C ILE A 53 6.97 6.54 -6.31
N MET A 54 6.43 5.38 -6.69
CA MET A 54 5.18 4.87 -6.10
C MET A 54 5.36 4.52 -4.63
N LEU A 55 6.51 3.99 -4.22
CA LEU A 55 6.83 3.73 -2.82
C LEU A 55 6.88 5.03 -2.01
N ALA A 56 7.45 6.10 -2.58
CA ALA A 56 7.42 7.42 -1.94
C ALA A 56 5.98 7.95 -1.83
N SER A 57 5.12 7.74 -2.85
CA SER A 57 3.72 8.17 -2.80
C SER A 57 2.93 7.43 -1.72
N ILE A 58 3.21 6.14 -1.47
CA ILE A 58 2.63 5.39 -0.34
C ILE A 58 3.03 6.06 0.99
N GLY A 59 4.33 6.32 1.19
CA GLY A 59 4.80 6.96 2.42
C GLY A 59 4.14 8.31 2.69
N ILE A 60 3.91 9.12 1.64
CA ILE A 60 3.21 10.41 1.76
C ILE A 60 1.72 10.20 2.03
N ALA A 61 1.05 9.32 1.30
CA ALA A 61 -0.39 9.06 1.45
C ALA A 61 -0.71 8.49 2.84
N SER A 62 0.10 7.55 3.32
CA SER A 62 -0.03 6.97 4.65
C SER A 62 0.27 8.00 5.76
N ALA A 63 1.29 8.85 5.57
CA ALA A 63 1.55 9.95 6.50
C ALA A 63 0.36 10.93 6.59
N LEU A 64 -0.30 11.24 5.47
CA LEU A 64 -1.53 12.03 5.46
C LEU A 64 -2.66 11.33 6.22
N HIS A 65 -2.84 10.02 6.01
CA HIS A 65 -3.85 9.26 6.72
C HIS A 65 -3.62 9.30 8.24
N HIS A 66 -2.42 9.00 8.72
CA HIS A 66 -2.09 9.03 10.15
C HIS A 66 -2.07 10.44 10.76
N SER A 67 -1.92 11.47 9.93
CA SER A 67 -2.03 12.86 10.39
C SER A 67 -3.48 13.31 10.53
N PHE A 68 -4.30 13.10 9.50
CA PHE A 68 -5.67 13.63 9.46
C PHE A 68 -6.72 12.64 9.98
N ALA A 69 -6.51 11.34 9.81
CA ALA A 69 -7.44 10.26 10.15
C ALA A 69 -8.88 10.54 9.70
N GLN A 70 -9.01 10.87 8.44
CA GLN A 70 -10.30 11.14 7.79
C GLN A 70 -10.51 10.21 6.59
N THR A 71 -11.76 10.00 6.21
CA THR A 71 -12.16 9.09 5.13
C THR A 71 -11.40 9.35 3.81
N TRP A 72 -11.23 10.61 3.41
CA TRP A 72 -10.50 10.95 2.19
C TRP A 72 -9.02 10.53 2.24
N ALA A 73 -8.38 10.72 3.40
CA ALA A 73 -6.97 10.40 3.59
C ALA A 73 -6.75 8.87 3.61
N ALA A 74 -7.63 8.13 4.28
CA ALA A 74 -7.62 6.67 4.24
C ALA A 74 -7.81 6.12 2.82
N LEU A 75 -8.70 6.72 2.03
CA LEU A 75 -8.91 6.32 0.65
C LEU A 75 -7.66 6.53 -0.20
N ILE A 76 -6.98 7.67 -0.07
CA ILE A 76 -5.75 7.96 -0.82
C ILE A 76 -4.65 6.97 -0.42
N ASP A 77 -4.53 6.65 0.86
CA ASP A 77 -3.56 5.68 1.37
C ASP A 77 -3.80 4.30 0.73
N VAL A 78 -5.00 3.76 0.86
CA VAL A 78 -5.37 2.45 0.29
C VAL A 78 -5.19 2.42 -1.23
N LEU A 79 -5.60 3.48 -1.95
CA LEU A 79 -5.44 3.56 -3.40
C LEU A 79 -3.96 3.60 -3.81
N SER A 80 -3.11 4.29 -3.07
CA SER A 80 -1.67 4.34 -3.37
C SER A 80 -1.03 2.95 -3.28
N ILE A 81 -1.40 2.17 -2.25
CA ILE A 81 -0.96 0.78 -2.08
C ILE A 81 -1.48 -0.09 -3.22
N ALA A 82 -2.77 0.00 -3.54
CA ALA A 82 -3.37 -0.79 -4.62
C ALA A 82 -2.68 -0.54 -5.96
N VAL A 83 -2.46 0.72 -6.32
CA VAL A 83 -1.77 1.09 -7.57
C VAL A 83 -0.34 0.56 -7.59
N PHE A 84 0.38 0.62 -6.46
CA PHE A 84 1.72 0.04 -6.34
C PHE A 84 1.68 -1.48 -6.57
N VAL A 85 0.79 -2.20 -5.89
CA VAL A 85 0.69 -3.68 -5.99
C VAL A 85 0.40 -4.10 -7.43
N PHE A 86 -0.58 -3.47 -8.10
CA PHE A 86 -0.89 -3.81 -9.50
C PHE A 86 0.26 -3.49 -10.45
N THR A 87 0.94 -2.36 -10.26
CA THR A 87 2.10 -2.01 -11.06
C THR A 87 3.24 -2.98 -10.83
N TYR A 88 3.49 -3.36 -9.58
CA TYR A 88 4.50 -4.36 -9.23
C TYR A 88 4.21 -5.72 -9.88
N LEU A 89 2.97 -6.21 -9.75
CA LEU A 89 2.56 -7.47 -10.38
C LEU A 89 2.74 -7.44 -11.89
N PHE A 90 2.33 -6.35 -12.55
CA PHE A 90 2.52 -6.19 -13.99
C PHE A 90 4.01 -6.23 -14.37
N LEU A 91 4.84 -5.44 -13.70
CA LEU A 91 6.27 -5.35 -13.98
C LEU A 91 6.98 -6.67 -13.66
N ALA A 92 6.61 -7.35 -12.58
CA ALA A 92 7.16 -8.64 -12.22
C ALA A 92 6.84 -9.70 -13.30
N ASN A 93 5.60 -9.80 -13.71
CA ASN A 93 5.18 -10.71 -14.78
C ASN A 93 5.92 -10.45 -16.10
N ARG A 94 6.14 -9.17 -16.42
CA ARG A 94 6.85 -8.78 -17.65
C ARG A 94 8.35 -9.04 -17.59
N ASN A 95 8.99 -8.65 -16.48
CA ASN A 95 10.45 -8.58 -16.41
C ASN A 95 11.09 -9.88 -15.88
N PHE A 96 10.40 -10.61 -14.97
CA PHE A 96 10.94 -11.83 -14.40
C PHE A 96 10.38 -13.09 -15.07
N LEU A 97 9.07 -13.11 -15.38
CA LEU A 97 8.43 -14.28 -15.98
C LEU A 97 8.40 -14.19 -17.53
N GLY A 98 8.77 -13.07 -18.12
CA GLY A 98 8.78 -12.88 -19.57
C GLY A 98 7.40 -12.96 -20.24
N LEU A 99 6.31 -12.82 -19.45
CA LEU A 99 4.95 -12.97 -19.96
C LEU A 99 4.58 -11.82 -20.92
N SER A 100 3.68 -12.10 -21.85
CA SER A 100 3.11 -11.07 -22.71
C SER A 100 2.25 -10.08 -21.93
N VAL A 101 2.02 -8.88 -22.45
CA VAL A 101 1.15 -7.87 -21.83
C VAL A 101 -0.24 -8.44 -21.52
N LYS A 102 -0.81 -9.22 -22.46
CA LYS A 102 -2.13 -9.85 -22.28
C LYS A 102 -2.16 -10.79 -21.08
N HIS A 103 -1.18 -11.68 -20.93
CA HIS A 103 -1.12 -12.61 -19.80
C HIS A 103 -0.88 -11.88 -18.47
N SER A 104 -0.04 -10.85 -18.47
CA SER A 104 0.20 -10.03 -17.28
C SER A 104 -1.07 -9.34 -16.78
N ILE A 105 -1.89 -8.81 -17.69
CA ILE A 105 -3.18 -8.19 -17.35
C ILE A 105 -4.16 -9.23 -16.81
N ILE A 106 -4.24 -10.41 -17.44
CA ILE A 106 -5.12 -11.50 -16.95
C ILE A 106 -4.74 -11.88 -15.52
N ILE A 107 -3.46 -12.06 -15.23
CA ILE A 107 -2.99 -12.38 -13.86
C ILE A 107 -3.36 -11.27 -12.88
N MET A 108 -3.21 -10.00 -13.26
CA MET A 108 -3.64 -8.87 -12.41
C MET A 108 -5.14 -8.91 -12.09
N ILE A 109 -5.98 -9.20 -13.09
CA ILE A 109 -7.43 -9.30 -12.89
C ILE A 109 -7.77 -10.49 -11.98
N LEU A 110 -7.11 -11.64 -12.17
CA LEU A 110 -7.33 -12.82 -11.34
C LEU A 110 -6.80 -12.67 -9.92
N PHE A 111 -5.84 -11.77 -9.70
CA PHE A 111 -5.31 -11.51 -8.36
C PHE A 111 -6.39 -11.06 -7.37
N LEU A 112 -7.32 -10.19 -7.79
CA LEU A 112 -8.38 -9.67 -6.92
C LEU A 112 -9.29 -10.77 -6.35
N PRO A 113 -9.93 -11.63 -7.17
CA PRO A 113 -10.78 -12.69 -6.63
C PRO A 113 -9.99 -13.74 -5.85
N ILE A 114 -8.75 -14.04 -6.25
CA ILE A 114 -7.90 -14.98 -5.53
C ILE A 114 -7.55 -14.42 -4.15
N ASN A 115 -7.14 -13.16 -4.06
CA ASN A 115 -6.84 -12.50 -2.79
C ASN A 115 -8.09 -12.46 -1.89
N PHE A 116 -9.25 -12.08 -2.44
CA PHE A 116 -10.50 -12.04 -1.70
C PHE A 116 -10.91 -13.42 -1.16
N ILE A 117 -10.80 -14.47 -1.97
CA ILE A 117 -11.11 -15.83 -1.55
C ILE A 117 -10.11 -16.29 -0.48
N SER A 118 -8.82 -16.09 -0.71
CA SER A 118 -7.77 -16.49 0.24
C SER A 118 -7.93 -15.79 1.59
N SER A 119 -8.20 -14.49 1.61
CA SER A 119 -8.40 -13.75 2.86
C SER A 119 -9.63 -14.26 3.64
N ASN A 120 -10.73 -14.59 2.98
CA ASN A 120 -11.90 -15.17 3.65
C ASN A 120 -11.59 -16.54 4.28
N TYR A 121 -10.82 -17.39 3.62
CA TYR A 121 -10.40 -18.67 4.20
C TYR A 121 -9.41 -18.49 5.36
N LEU A 122 -8.55 -17.48 5.29
CA LEU A 122 -7.53 -17.22 6.30
C LEU A 122 -8.08 -16.53 7.55
N LEU A 123 -9.27 -15.90 7.47
CA LEU A 123 -9.96 -15.33 8.62
C LEU A 123 -10.28 -16.36 9.71
N ASP A 124 -10.38 -17.64 9.35
CA ASP A 124 -10.62 -18.73 10.31
C ASP A 124 -9.37 -19.07 11.16
N PHE A 125 -8.23 -18.47 10.86
CA PHE A 125 -6.97 -18.71 11.61
C PHE A 125 -6.69 -17.56 12.58
N ASP A 126 -7.08 -17.71 13.84
CA ASP A 126 -6.91 -16.71 14.91
C ASP A 126 -5.48 -16.18 15.07
N PHE A 127 -4.45 -17.00 14.74
CA PHE A 127 -3.05 -16.60 14.88
C PHE A 127 -2.61 -15.51 13.87
N LEU A 128 -3.36 -15.31 12.79
CA LEU A 128 -3.07 -14.27 11.79
C LEU A 128 -3.64 -12.92 12.19
N GLY A 129 -4.68 -12.91 13.04
CA GLY A 129 -5.33 -11.70 13.54
C GLY A 129 -5.68 -10.73 12.39
N ASP A 130 -5.47 -9.44 12.62
CA ASP A 130 -5.78 -8.38 11.67
C ASP A 130 -4.87 -8.38 10.42
N SER A 131 -3.82 -9.21 10.40
CA SER A 131 -2.89 -9.30 9.27
C SER A 131 -3.50 -9.96 8.03
N VAL A 132 -4.62 -10.65 8.15
CA VAL A 132 -5.31 -11.34 7.04
C VAL A 132 -5.64 -10.39 5.89
N GLY A 133 -5.97 -9.13 6.18
CA GLY A 133 -6.27 -8.12 5.17
C GLY A 133 -5.08 -7.72 4.29
N TYR A 134 -3.86 -8.14 4.64
CA TYR A 134 -2.62 -7.81 3.93
C TYR A 134 -2.00 -9.01 3.19
N ILE A 135 -2.60 -10.18 3.27
CA ILE A 135 -2.20 -11.41 2.57
C ILE A 135 -2.96 -11.54 1.26
#